data_bdca37675ae94be3885acdaff33eadbd
#
_entry.id   bdca37675ae94be3885acdaff33eadbd
#
_cell.length_a   1.000
_cell.length_b   1.000
_cell.length_c   1.000
_cell.angle_alpha   90.00
_cell.angle_beta   90.00
_cell.angle_gamma   90.00
#
_symmetry.space_group_name_H-M   'P 1'
#
loop_
_entity.id
_entity.type
_entity.pdbx_description
1 polymer ?
#
loop_
_entity_poly.entity_id
_entity_poly.type
_entity_poly.pdbx_seq_one_letter_code
_entity_poly.pdbx_strand_id
1 'polypeptide(L)'
;MISIIIPNWNGAHHLPGCLDSLRRQSWRSFEVIVADNGSNDDSAAVLAQYPEVKVLSLGENRGFTGACNAGFCAARGDIQVLLNNDTESDPAWLSEIAGAFDRRPGVGLVASKMLLFDRRDTFHTAGDILTPDGLPHNRGVWEKDEGQYDQPAFVFSACGGSAAYRKTMLDEIGLLDDDFFFSFEDIDLAWRALLAGWRCLYVPTAVVYHKLKASGGGATASFYDGRNRIYTLVKNYPPDLWRKYRRDVWRGQWQGVWAALRMWRGAEARATLRGVIAGVLGIPAMRRKRKPIQARRKVALAYLEQLVTPPHAIPEQNRESWIMNRD
;
A
#
# COMPACT_ATOMS: atom_id res chain seq x y z
N MET A 1 3.99 -5.11 -21.63
CA MET A 1 5.28 -5.06 -20.86
C MET A 1 4.99 -4.65 -19.41
N ILE A 2 5.82 -5.11 -18.43
CA ILE A 2 5.69 -4.74 -17.01
C ILE A 2 6.85 -3.82 -16.62
N SER A 3 6.58 -2.73 -15.89
CA SER A 3 7.61 -1.92 -15.23
C SER A 3 7.55 -2.13 -13.73
N ILE A 4 8.65 -2.56 -13.13
CA ILE A 4 8.78 -2.75 -11.68
C ILE A 4 9.47 -1.52 -11.10
N ILE A 5 8.81 -0.84 -10.17
CA ILE A 5 9.28 0.35 -9.49
C ILE A 5 9.66 -0.02 -8.06
N ILE A 6 10.92 0.19 -7.70
CA ILE A 6 11.47 -0.11 -6.39
C ILE A 6 11.92 1.20 -5.75
N PRO A 7 11.16 1.76 -4.80
CA PRO A 7 11.63 2.89 -4.00
C PRO A 7 12.77 2.41 -3.08
N ASN A 8 13.87 3.13 -3.06
CA ASN A 8 15.02 2.81 -2.22
C ASN A 8 15.47 4.03 -1.42
N TRP A 9 15.67 3.85 -0.12
CA TRP A 9 16.30 4.83 0.76
C TRP A 9 17.11 4.12 1.84
N ASN A 10 18.43 4.21 1.74
CA ASN A 10 19.38 3.54 2.63
C ASN A 10 19.12 2.02 2.77
N GLY A 11 18.84 1.37 1.62
CA GLY A 11 18.46 -0.03 1.56
C GLY A 11 19.50 -0.95 0.92
N ALA A 12 20.79 -0.57 0.92
CA ALA A 12 21.87 -1.32 0.27
C ALA A 12 21.88 -2.82 0.59
N HIS A 13 21.60 -3.18 1.84
CA HIS A 13 21.60 -4.56 2.32
C HIS A 13 20.39 -5.38 1.88
N HIS A 14 19.33 -4.75 1.39
CA HIS A 14 18.11 -5.41 0.89
C HIS A 14 18.13 -5.61 -0.62
N LEU A 15 18.70 -4.63 -1.35
CA LEU A 15 18.69 -4.61 -2.82
C LEU A 15 19.13 -5.91 -3.48
N PRO A 16 20.23 -6.59 -3.05
CA PRO A 16 20.68 -7.83 -3.72
C PRO A 16 19.60 -8.93 -3.71
N GLY A 17 18.99 -9.22 -2.56
CA GLY A 17 17.94 -10.25 -2.45
C GLY A 17 16.73 -9.94 -3.33
N CYS A 18 16.30 -8.68 -3.35
CA CYS A 18 15.19 -8.21 -4.18
C CYS A 18 15.54 -8.35 -5.67
N LEU A 19 16.64 -7.77 -6.12
CA LEU A 19 17.02 -7.74 -7.54
C LEU A 19 17.35 -9.13 -8.09
N ASP A 20 18.02 -9.98 -7.31
CA ASP A 20 18.31 -11.37 -7.71
C ASP A 20 17.03 -12.20 -7.82
N SER A 21 15.99 -11.92 -7.00
CA SER A 21 14.70 -12.57 -7.15
C SER A 21 14.01 -12.19 -8.47
N LEU A 22 14.19 -10.96 -8.94
CA LEU A 22 13.67 -10.49 -10.22
C LEU A 22 14.41 -11.12 -11.41
N ARG A 23 15.72 -11.35 -11.32
CA ARG A 23 16.49 -12.10 -12.33
C ARG A 23 15.96 -13.51 -12.56
N ARG A 24 15.35 -14.12 -11.54
CA ARG A 24 14.75 -15.48 -11.60
C ARG A 24 13.34 -15.52 -12.15
N GLN A 25 12.69 -14.39 -12.48
CA GLN A 25 11.33 -14.38 -13.01
C GLN A 25 11.19 -15.16 -14.30
N SER A 26 10.12 -15.96 -14.42
CA SER A 26 9.78 -16.68 -15.65
C SER A 26 9.27 -15.76 -16.77
N TRP A 27 8.58 -14.68 -16.43
CA TRP A 27 8.15 -13.63 -17.35
C TRP A 27 9.32 -12.72 -17.70
N ARG A 28 9.65 -12.57 -18.99
CA ARG A 28 10.85 -11.84 -19.43
C ARG A 28 10.60 -10.43 -19.97
N SER A 29 9.33 -10.08 -20.29
CA SER A 29 8.99 -8.76 -20.84
C SER A 29 8.76 -7.75 -19.70
N PHE A 30 9.84 -7.35 -19.02
CA PHE A 30 9.80 -6.36 -17.93
C PHE A 30 11.04 -5.47 -17.92
N GLU A 31 10.93 -4.34 -17.24
CA GLU A 31 12.04 -3.46 -16.85
C GLU A 31 12.00 -3.25 -15.32
N VAL A 32 13.17 -2.98 -14.74
CA VAL A 32 13.32 -2.63 -13.32
C VAL A 32 13.79 -1.20 -13.21
N ILE A 33 13.09 -0.41 -12.40
CA ILE A 33 13.39 0.99 -12.10
C ILE A 33 13.57 1.12 -10.60
N VAL A 34 14.79 1.41 -10.14
CA VAL A 34 15.06 1.74 -8.73
C VAL A 34 15.06 3.26 -8.60
N ALA A 35 14.11 3.79 -7.83
CA ALA A 35 14.06 5.20 -7.47
C ALA A 35 14.83 5.42 -6.17
N ASP A 36 16.10 5.79 -6.30
CA ASP A 36 16.95 6.09 -5.15
C ASP A 36 16.63 7.47 -4.57
N ASN A 37 16.07 7.45 -3.39
CA ASN A 37 15.46 8.60 -2.70
C ASN A 37 16.48 9.38 -1.85
N GLY A 38 17.68 9.61 -2.41
CA GLY A 38 18.77 10.31 -1.73
C GLY A 38 19.44 9.45 -0.66
N SER A 39 19.78 8.20 -0.99
CA SER A 39 20.53 7.33 -0.09
C SER A 39 21.96 7.84 0.15
N ASN A 40 22.47 7.61 1.35
CA ASN A 40 23.83 7.94 1.76
C ASN A 40 24.61 6.70 2.29
N ASP A 41 24.05 5.51 2.06
CA ASP A 41 24.69 4.22 2.28
C ASP A 41 25.31 3.67 0.98
N ASP A 42 25.71 2.39 0.97
CA ASP A 42 26.31 1.71 -0.18
C ASP A 42 25.32 1.39 -1.31
N SER A 43 24.09 1.91 -1.31
CA SER A 43 23.06 1.62 -2.32
C SER A 43 23.55 1.86 -3.74
N ALA A 44 24.28 2.96 -4.00
CA ALA A 44 24.83 3.26 -5.33
C ALA A 44 25.86 2.22 -5.78
N ALA A 45 26.74 1.77 -4.88
CA ALA A 45 27.76 0.75 -5.17
C ALA A 45 27.12 -0.63 -5.44
N VAL A 46 26.06 -0.97 -4.71
CA VAL A 46 25.26 -2.19 -4.95
C VAL A 46 24.58 -2.11 -6.32
N LEU A 47 23.88 -1.02 -6.63
CA LEU A 47 23.15 -0.84 -7.89
C LEU A 47 24.08 -0.87 -9.12
N ALA A 48 25.33 -0.43 -8.98
CA ALA A 48 26.33 -0.53 -10.06
C ALA A 48 26.63 -1.99 -10.50
N GLN A 49 26.28 -2.99 -9.68
CA GLN A 49 26.42 -4.42 -10.01
C GLN A 49 25.22 -4.98 -10.80
N TYR A 50 24.19 -4.15 -11.05
CA TYR A 50 22.97 -4.51 -11.76
C TYR A 50 22.76 -3.60 -12.98
N PRO A 51 23.56 -3.77 -14.06
CA PRO A 51 23.53 -2.87 -15.22
C PRO A 51 22.21 -2.89 -15.99
N GLU A 52 21.36 -3.91 -15.80
CA GLU A 52 20.01 -4.00 -16.37
C GLU A 52 19.00 -3.12 -15.65
N VAL A 53 19.30 -2.62 -14.45
CA VAL A 53 18.41 -1.79 -13.64
C VAL A 53 18.55 -0.33 -14.03
N LYS A 54 17.42 0.33 -14.31
CA LYS A 54 17.37 1.78 -14.49
C LYS A 54 17.34 2.46 -13.11
N VAL A 55 18.38 3.20 -12.78
CA VAL A 55 18.46 3.96 -11.52
C VAL A 55 18.01 5.40 -11.74
N LEU A 56 17.09 5.87 -10.91
CA LEU A 56 16.65 7.25 -10.82
C LEU A 56 17.17 7.85 -9.51
N SER A 57 18.22 8.65 -9.55
CA SER A 57 18.74 9.34 -8.37
C SER A 57 17.95 10.62 -8.12
N LEU A 58 17.21 10.70 -7.02
CA LEU A 58 16.36 11.84 -6.69
C LEU A 58 17.09 12.94 -5.92
N GLY A 59 18.28 12.64 -5.39
CA GLY A 59 19.15 13.60 -4.69
C GLY A 59 18.72 13.93 -3.25
N GLU A 60 17.46 13.74 -2.91
CA GLU A 60 16.87 14.02 -1.59
C GLU A 60 15.72 13.05 -1.29
N ASN A 61 15.38 12.88 -0.01
CA ASN A 61 14.24 12.06 0.41
C ASN A 61 12.92 12.80 0.19
N ARG A 62 12.19 12.41 -0.87
CA ARG A 62 10.86 12.93 -1.24
C ARG A 62 9.71 12.09 -0.66
N GLY A 63 9.98 11.24 0.32
CA GLY A 63 9.02 10.27 0.85
C GLY A 63 8.82 9.08 -0.09
N PHE A 64 8.07 8.11 0.40
CA PHE A 64 7.70 6.93 -0.39
C PHE A 64 6.92 7.31 -1.66
N THR A 65 5.92 8.21 -1.50
CA THR A 65 5.11 8.70 -2.63
C THR A 65 5.94 9.34 -3.72
N GLY A 66 6.87 10.23 -3.36
CA GLY A 66 7.72 10.93 -4.33
C GLY A 66 8.65 9.99 -5.10
N ALA A 67 9.22 8.99 -4.41
CA ALA A 67 10.05 7.98 -5.06
C ALA A 67 9.22 7.09 -6.01
N CYS A 68 8.05 6.61 -5.55
CA CYS A 68 7.15 5.82 -6.38
C CYS A 68 6.66 6.60 -7.60
N ASN A 69 6.26 7.87 -7.44
CA ASN A 69 5.79 8.72 -8.52
C ASN A 69 6.88 8.99 -9.57
N ALA A 70 8.12 9.20 -9.15
CA ALA A 70 9.26 9.32 -10.07
C ALA A 70 9.43 8.03 -10.90
N GLY A 71 9.29 6.87 -10.26
CA GLY A 71 9.31 5.57 -10.92
C GLY A 71 8.15 5.39 -11.91
N PHE A 72 6.91 5.70 -11.50
CA PHE A 72 5.73 5.65 -12.38
C PHE A 72 5.88 6.53 -13.61
N CYS A 73 6.38 7.75 -13.46
CA CYS A 73 6.62 8.65 -14.58
C CYS A 73 7.71 8.15 -15.55
N ALA A 74 8.68 7.40 -15.06
CA ALA A 74 9.78 6.85 -15.86
C ALA A 74 9.47 5.49 -16.50
N ALA A 75 8.38 4.84 -16.08
CA ALA A 75 7.92 3.52 -16.48
C ALA A 75 7.30 3.53 -17.88
N ARG A 76 7.60 2.50 -18.68
CA ARG A 76 7.10 2.33 -20.05
C ARG A 76 6.05 1.23 -20.19
N GLY A 77 5.89 0.41 -19.15
CA GLY A 77 4.99 -0.74 -19.15
C GLY A 77 3.51 -0.37 -19.02
N ASP A 78 2.64 -1.18 -19.62
CA ASP A 78 1.18 -1.07 -19.50
C ASP A 78 0.70 -1.55 -18.11
N ILE A 79 1.52 -2.34 -17.44
CA ILE A 79 1.38 -2.76 -16.05
C ILE A 79 2.56 -2.17 -15.29
N GLN A 80 2.27 -1.42 -14.23
CA GLN A 80 3.26 -0.78 -13.37
C GLN A 80 3.16 -1.39 -11.97
N VAL A 81 4.26 -1.88 -11.43
CA VAL A 81 4.29 -2.64 -10.19
C VAL A 81 5.17 -1.93 -9.18
N LEU A 82 4.62 -1.60 -8.02
CA LEU A 82 5.41 -1.23 -6.84
C LEU A 82 5.91 -2.50 -6.16
N LEU A 83 7.18 -2.51 -5.81
CA LEU A 83 7.83 -3.57 -5.06
C LEU A 83 8.81 -2.97 -4.06
N ASN A 84 8.66 -3.27 -2.78
CA ASN A 84 9.61 -2.82 -1.78
C ASN A 84 10.98 -3.52 -1.96
N ASN A 85 12.06 -2.80 -1.67
CA ASN A 85 13.43 -3.32 -1.77
C ASN A 85 13.75 -4.45 -0.78
N ASP A 86 12.97 -4.59 0.30
CA ASP A 86 13.06 -5.63 1.33
C ASP A 86 12.17 -6.85 1.06
N THR A 87 11.88 -7.12 -0.21
CA THR A 87 11.08 -8.25 -0.65
C THR A 87 11.89 -9.22 -1.53
N GLU A 88 11.43 -10.47 -1.59
CA GLU A 88 11.83 -11.46 -2.59
C GLU A 88 10.59 -12.03 -3.27
N SER A 89 10.58 -12.04 -4.60
CA SER A 89 9.44 -12.54 -5.38
C SER A 89 9.63 -13.99 -5.83
N ASP A 90 8.55 -14.76 -5.84
CA ASP A 90 8.51 -16.08 -6.46
C ASP A 90 8.78 -16.00 -7.97
N PRO A 91 9.45 -16.98 -8.60
CA PRO A 91 9.71 -16.96 -10.04
C PRO A 91 8.50 -16.81 -10.95
N ALA A 92 7.31 -17.22 -10.53
CA ALA A 92 6.07 -17.09 -11.28
C ALA A 92 5.34 -15.76 -11.05
N TRP A 93 5.78 -14.93 -10.11
CA TRP A 93 5.06 -13.74 -9.65
C TRP A 93 4.62 -12.80 -10.77
N LEU A 94 5.52 -12.43 -11.70
CA LEU A 94 5.18 -11.54 -12.81
C LEU A 94 4.24 -12.19 -13.83
N SER A 95 4.38 -13.49 -14.10
CA SER A 95 3.47 -14.21 -15.02
C SER A 95 2.05 -14.29 -14.47
N GLU A 96 1.90 -14.46 -13.15
CA GLU A 96 0.59 -14.49 -12.49
C GLU A 96 -0.07 -13.10 -12.50
N ILE A 97 0.70 -12.03 -12.26
CA ILE A 97 0.21 -10.66 -12.40
C ILE A 97 -0.24 -10.36 -13.82
N ALA A 98 0.58 -10.67 -14.84
CA ALA A 98 0.24 -10.47 -16.24
C ALA A 98 -1.06 -11.19 -16.60
N GLY A 99 -1.16 -12.47 -16.28
CA GLY A 99 -2.33 -13.30 -16.54
C GLY A 99 -3.60 -12.79 -15.82
N ALA A 100 -3.47 -12.20 -14.64
CA ALA A 100 -4.61 -11.62 -13.92
C ALA A 100 -5.19 -10.40 -14.66
N PHE A 101 -4.35 -9.51 -15.16
CA PHE A 101 -4.78 -8.35 -15.95
C PHE A 101 -5.35 -8.75 -17.32
N ASP A 102 -4.74 -9.73 -18.00
CA ASP A 102 -5.20 -10.17 -19.32
C ASP A 102 -6.60 -10.79 -19.25
N ARG A 103 -6.85 -11.62 -18.26
CA ARG A 103 -8.15 -12.28 -18.08
C ARG A 103 -9.28 -11.37 -17.60
N ARG A 104 -8.97 -10.18 -17.04
CA ARG A 104 -9.97 -9.32 -16.37
C ARG A 104 -9.76 -7.83 -16.69
N PRO A 105 -10.31 -7.32 -17.79
CA PRO A 105 -10.13 -5.92 -18.20
C PRO A 105 -10.58 -4.87 -17.17
N GLY A 106 -11.58 -5.18 -16.34
CA GLY A 106 -12.06 -4.29 -15.27
C GLY A 106 -11.21 -4.26 -14.01
N VAL A 107 -10.12 -5.08 -13.94
CA VAL A 107 -9.17 -5.05 -12.84
C VAL A 107 -8.17 -3.91 -13.10
N GLY A 108 -8.09 -2.97 -12.17
CA GLY A 108 -7.13 -1.87 -12.18
C GLY A 108 -5.95 -2.11 -11.24
N LEU A 109 -6.15 -2.92 -10.18
CA LEU A 109 -5.14 -3.25 -9.18
C LEU A 109 -5.06 -4.76 -8.99
N VAL A 110 -3.84 -5.27 -8.77
CA VAL A 110 -3.60 -6.66 -8.34
C VAL A 110 -2.83 -6.63 -7.03
N ALA A 111 -3.37 -7.32 -6.02
CA ALA A 111 -2.73 -7.57 -4.74
C ALA A 111 -2.04 -8.94 -4.78
N SER A 112 -0.76 -8.96 -4.46
CA SER A 112 0.03 -10.18 -4.31
C SER A 112 -0.29 -10.92 -3.00
N LYS A 113 -0.06 -12.23 -2.97
CA LYS A 113 0.05 -13.00 -1.73
C LYS A 113 1.39 -12.65 -1.09
N MET A 114 1.36 -11.84 -0.03
CA MET A 114 2.57 -11.49 0.68
C MET A 114 2.70 -12.35 1.94
N LEU A 115 3.82 -13.07 2.03
CA LEU A 115 4.19 -13.89 3.18
C LEU A 115 5.37 -13.25 3.91
N LEU A 116 5.56 -13.59 5.19
CA LEU A 116 6.72 -13.16 5.94
C LEU A 116 7.98 -13.85 5.40
N PHE A 117 9.07 -13.12 5.28
CA PHE A 117 10.33 -13.67 4.79
C PHE A 117 10.89 -14.78 5.70
N ASP A 118 10.90 -14.53 7.00
CA ASP A 118 11.45 -15.44 8.00
C ASP A 118 10.47 -16.58 8.38
N ARG A 119 9.20 -16.45 8.01
CA ARG A 119 8.13 -17.43 8.24
C ARG A 119 7.26 -17.53 7.00
N ARG A 120 7.77 -18.23 5.99
CA ARG A 120 7.15 -18.33 4.65
C ARG A 120 5.80 -19.07 4.60
N ASP A 121 5.35 -19.59 5.73
CA ASP A 121 4.01 -20.14 5.98
C ASP A 121 3.05 -19.17 6.71
N THR A 122 3.42 -17.91 6.85
CA THR A 122 2.65 -16.92 7.61
C THR A 122 2.38 -15.70 6.76
N PHE A 123 1.12 -15.26 6.71
CA PHE A 123 0.72 -14.10 5.93
C PHE A 123 1.25 -12.79 6.54
N HIS A 124 1.77 -11.93 5.66
CA HIS A 124 1.79 -10.49 5.87
C HIS A 124 0.46 -9.90 5.40
N THR A 125 0.02 -10.22 4.16
CA THR A 125 -1.31 -9.85 3.68
C THR A 125 -1.75 -10.73 2.50
N ALA A 126 -3.04 -11.01 2.45
CA ALA A 126 -3.76 -11.57 1.31
C ALA A 126 -4.66 -10.50 0.63
N GLY A 127 -4.13 -9.29 0.42
CA GLY A 127 -4.86 -8.07 0.08
C GLY A 127 -5.42 -7.39 1.32
N ASP A 128 -5.99 -6.20 1.16
CA ASP A 128 -6.51 -5.44 2.30
C ASP A 128 -8.04 -5.43 2.30
N ILE A 129 -8.60 -5.35 3.48
CA ILE A 129 -10.03 -5.18 3.74
C ILE A 129 -10.30 -3.79 4.31
N LEU A 130 -11.50 -3.29 4.12
CA LEU A 130 -11.98 -2.06 4.71
C LEU A 130 -12.95 -2.36 5.84
N THR A 131 -12.78 -1.72 6.99
CA THR A 131 -13.71 -1.84 8.13
C THR A 131 -14.71 -0.68 8.18
N PRO A 132 -15.83 -0.82 8.93
CA PRO A 132 -16.84 0.24 9.04
C PRO A 132 -16.32 1.57 9.58
N ASP A 133 -15.25 1.56 10.37
CA ASP A 133 -14.56 2.76 10.86
C ASP A 133 -13.72 3.47 9.79
N GLY A 134 -13.73 2.95 8.56
CA GLY A 134 -13.03 3.51 7.41
C GLY A 134 -11.54 3.24 7.39
N LEU A 135 -11.08 2.29 8.21
CA LEU A 135 -9.68 1.90 8.27
C LEU A 135 -9.41 0.65 7.43
N PRO A 136 -8.27 0.60 6.73
CA PRO A 136 -7.81 -0.61 6.08
C PRO A 136 -7.19 -1.57 7.09
N HIS A 137 -7.27 -2.86 6.80
CA HIS A 137 -6.57 -3.92 7.54
C HIS A 137 -6.01 -4.94 6.56
N ASN A 138 -4.81 -5.43 6.81
CA ASN A 138 -4.22 -6.50 6.02
C ASN A 138 -5.00 -7.81 6.28
N ARG A 139 -5.62 -8.37 5.24
CA ARG A 139 -6.35 -9.63 5.33
C ARG A 139 -5.40 -10.77 5.61
N GLY A 140 -5.69 -11.56 6.66
CA GLY A 140 -4.90 -12.73 7.03
C GLY A 140 -3.58 -12.42 7.75
N VAL A 141 -3.32 -11.16 8.15
CA VAL A 141 -2.06 -10.79 8.82
C VAL A 141 -1.79 -11.69 10.03
N TRP A 142 -0.57 -12.24 10.12
CA TRP A 142 -0.08 -13.18 11.13
C TRP A 142 -0.76 -14.56 11.16
N GLU A 143 -1.73 -14.84 10.27
CA GLU A 143 -2.31 -16.17 10.11
C GLU A 143 -1.31 -17.10 9.39
N LYS A 144 -1.33 -18.40 9.75
CA LYS A 144 -0.65 -19.40 8.94
C LYS A 144 -1.39 -19.59 7.62
N ASP A 145 -0.62 -19.84 6.57
CA ASP A 145 -1.14 -20.22 5.26
C ASP A 145 -1.53 -21.71 5.27
N GLU A 146 -2.81 -21.96 5.47
CA GLU A 146 -3.43 -23.29 5.46
C GLU A 146 -4.33 -23.46 4.22
N GLY A 147 -4.15 -22.61 3.21
CA GLY A 147 -4.95 -22.60 1.98
C GLY A 147 -6.26 -21.80 2.07
N GLN A 148 -6.54 -21.14 3.20
CA GLN A 148 -7.77 -20.37 3.43
C GLN A 148 -7.95 -19.20 2.46
N TYR A 149 -6.87 -18.74 1.81
CA TYR A 149 -6.88 -17.67 0.81
C TYR A 149 -6.36 -18.12 -0.55
N ASP A 150 -6.44 -19.39 -0.91
CA ASP A 150 -5.94 -19.92 -2.19
C ASP A 150 -6.87 -19.65 -3.38
N GLN A 151 -8.00 -18.98 -3.15
CA GLN A 151 -8.89 -18.55 -4.22
C GLN A 151 -8.73 -17.05 -4.51
N PRO A 152 -8.66 -16.65 -5.80
CA PRO A 152 -8.68 -15.24 -6.18
C PRO A 152 -9.93 -14.54 -5.65
N ALA A 153 -9.78 -13.36 -5.09
CA ALA A 153 -10.89 -12.61 -4.51
C ALA A 153 -10.76 -11.11 -4.82
N PHE A 154 -11.89 -10.42 -4.96
CA PHE A 154 -11.89 -8.97 -4.96
C PHE A 154 -11.71 -8.47 -3.53
N VAL A 155 -10.74 -7.58 -3.36
CA VAL A 155 -10.35 -6.99 -2.08
C VAL A 155 -10.45 -5.46 -2.17
N PHE A 156 -10.31 -4.79 -1.03
CA PHE A 156 -10.38 -3.33 -0.98
C PHE A 156 -9.16 -2.68 -1.63
N SER A 157 -7.96 -3.10 -1.26
CA SER A 157 -6.70 -2.54 -1.76
C SER A 157 -5.58 -3.58 -1.86
N ALA A 158 -4.50 -3.17 -2.48
CA ALA A 158 -3.24 -3.89 -2.54
C ALA A 158 -2.20 -3.13 -1.72
N CYS A 159 -1.52 -3.82 -0.82
CA CYS A 159 -0.43 -3.26 -0.02
C CYS A 159 0.69 -2.71 -0.91
N GLY A 160 1.11 -1.48 -0.69
CA GLY A 160 2.15 -0.79 -1.47
C GLY A 160 3.50 -1.50 -1.51
N GLY A 161 3.73 -2.48 -0.60
CA GLY A 161 4.92 -3.32 -0.61
C GLY A 161 5.02 -4.29 -1.79
N SER A 162 3.87 -4.68 -2.40
CA SER A 162 3.79 -5.46 -3.64
C SER A 162 2.42 -5.29 -4.28
N ALA A 163 2.26 -4.23 -5.05
CA ALA A 163 1.00 -3.87 -5.71
C ALA A 163 1.21 -3.60 -7.20
N ALA A 164 0.39 -4.21 -8.05
CA ALA A 164 0.43 -3.96 -9.49
C ALA A 164 -0.76 -3.11 -9.93
N TYR A 165 -0.51 -2.23 -10.88
CA TYR A 165 -1.47 -1.24 -11.37
C TYR A 165 -1.54 -1.26 -12.90
N ARG A 166 -2.76 -1.18 -13.44
CA ARG A 166 -2.96 -0.94 -14.85
C ARG A 166 -2.65 0.52 -15.18
N LYS A 167 -1.77 0.77 -16.16
CA LYS A 167 -1.38 2.13 -16.55
C LYS A 167 -2.58 3.00 -16.91
N THR A 168 -3.54 2.48 -17.69
CA THR A 168 -4.74 3.24 -18.07
C THR A 168 -5.59 3.65 -16.88
N MET A 169 -5.60 2.87 -15.77
CA MET A 169 -6.22 3.29 -14.52
C MET A 169 -5.45 4.46 -13.90
N LEU A 170 -4.11 4.37 -13.81
CA LEU A 170 -3.29 5.47 -13.28
C LEU A 170 -3.44 6.75 -14.11
N ASP A 171 -3.51 6.63 -15.44
CA ASP A 171 -3.76 7.77 -16.34
C ASP A 171 -5.13 8.41 -16.07
N GLU A 172 -6.16 7.63 -15.72
CA GLU A 172 -7.51 8.13 -15.42
C GLU A 172 -7.60 8.81 -14.05
N ILE A 173 -7.04 8.17 -13.01
CA ILE A 173 -7.25 8.61 -11.62
C ILE A 173 -6.08 9.41 -11.03
N GLY A 174 -4.95 9.47 -11.72
CA GLY A 174 -3.68 10.06 -11.26
C GLY A 174 -2.85 9.11 -10.39
N LEU A 175 -1.61 9.48 -10.17
CA LEU A 175 -0.62 8.74 -9.38
C LEU A 175 -0.87 8.86 -7.87
N LEU A 176 0.11 8.46 -7.04
CA LEU A 176 0.05 8.65 -5.59
C LEU A 176 -0.03 10.14 -5.23
N ASP A 177 -0.73 10.48 -4.18
CA ASP A 177 -0.84 11.88 -3.73
C ASP A 177 0.35 12.24 -2.84
N ASP A 178 1.21 13.14 -3.31
CA ASP A 178 2.44 13.56 -2.62
C ASP A 178 2.19 14.15 -1.21
N ASP A 179 0.97 14.67 -0.93
CA ASP A 179 0.64 15.12 0.42
C ASP A 179 0.71 14.00 1.47
N PHE A 180 0.64 12.73 1.05
CA PHE A 180 0.76 11.59 1.98
C PHE A 180 2.21 11.37 2.44
N PHE A 181 3.18 11.57 1.58
CA PHE A 181 4.61 11.35 1.82
C PHE A 181 4.96 9.89 2.14
N PHE A 182 4.31 9.28 3.12
CA PHE A 182 4.52 7.92 3.59
C PHE A 182 3.27 7.42 4.32
N SER A 183 2.88 6.14 4.12
CA SER A 183 1.72 5.47 4.70
C SER A 183 0.35 5.99 4.24
N PHE A 184 -0.57 5.10 3.95
CA PHE A 184 -1.93 5.34 3.42
C PHE A 184 -2.01 5.89 1.99
N GLU A 185 -0.90 6.07 1.28
CA GLU A 185 -0.91 6.50 -0.12
C GLU A 185 -1.51 5.44 -1.06
N ASP A 186 -1.28 4.16 -0.76
CA ASP A 186 -1.87 3.00 -1.46
C ASP A 186 -3.39 2.91 -1.20
N ILE A 187 -3.81 3.18 0.02
CA ILE A 187 -5.22 3.24 0.43
C ILE A 187 -5.94 4.40 -0.27
N ASP A 188 -5.29 5.57 -0.37
CA ASP A 188 -5.81 6.70 -1.11
C ASP A 188 -6.01 6.35 -2.60
N LEU A 189 -5.00 5.72 -3.20
CA LEU A 189 -5.05 5.30 -4.61
C LEU A 189 -6.16 4.26 -4.83
N ALA A 190 -6.28 3.27 -3.94
CA ALA A 190 -7.32 2.26 -4.00
C ALA A 190 -8.73 2.88 -3.92
N TRP A 191 -8.96 3.82 -3.01
CA TRP A 191 -10.22 4.56 -2.94
C TRP A 191 -10.56 5.26 -4.26
N ARG A 192 -9.58 5.97 -4.84
CA ARG A 192 -9.79 6.67 -6.11
C ARG A 192 -10.12 5.70 -7.24
N ALA A 193 -9.41 4.58 -7.30
CA ALA A 193 -9.65 3.52 -8.27
C ALA A 193 -11.05 2.90 -8.12
N LEU A 194 -11.42 2.49 -6.91
CA LEU A 194 -12.74 1.91 -6.62
C LEU A 194 -13.89 2.86 -6.96
N LEU A 195 -13.77 4.13 -6.58
CA LEU A 195 -14.79 5.15 -6.91
C LEU A 195 -14.91 5.36 -8.41
N ALA A 196 -13.82 5.27 -9.16
CA ALA A 196 -13.82 5.34 -10.63
C ALA A 196 -14.33 4.05 -11.31
N GLY A 197 -14.65 2.99 -10.55
CA GLY A 197 -15.21 1.74 -11.07
C GLY A 197 -14.18 0.63 -11.32
N TRP A 198 -12.91 0.86 -11.01
CA TRP A 198 -11.87 -0.17 -11.08
C TRP A 198 -11.95 -1.11 -9.89
N ARG A 199 -11.46 -2.35 -10.06
CA ARG A 199 -11.46 -3.36 -9.01
C ARG A 199 -10.04 -3.76 -8.63
N CYS A 200 -9.84 -4.11 -7.36
CA CYS A 200 -8.62 -4.74 -6.86
C CYS A 200 -8.82 -6.25 -6.77
N LEU A 201 -7.94 -7.03 -7.41
CA LEU A 201 -7.97 -8.49 -7.39
C LEU A 201 -6.78 -9.01 -6.58
N TYR A 202 -7.04 -9.79 -5.56
CA TYR A 202 -6.03 -10.62 -4.90
C TYR A 202 -5.75 -11.87 -5.75
N VAL A 203 -4.46 -12.16 -5.99
CA VAL A 203 -3.96 -13.29 -6.78
C VAL A 203 -3.09 -14.17 -5.89
N PRO A 204 -3.61 -15.34 -5.42
CA PRO A 204 -2.90 -16.17 -4.44
C PRO A 204 -1.62 -16.83 -4.98
N THR A 205 -1.49 -16.95 -6.30
CA THR A 205 -0.31 -17.52 -6.97
C THR A 205 0.78 -16.46 -7.25
N ALA A 206 0.48 -15.18 -7.12
CA ALA A 206 1.46 -14.11 -7.21
C ALA A 206 2.14 -13.89 -5.84
N VAL A 207 3.15 -14.69 -5.52
CA VAL A 207 3.75 -14.76 -4.17
C VAL A 207 4.97 -13.85 -4.03
N VAL A 208 5.02 -13.13 -2.90
CA VAL A 208 6.16 -12.29 -2.47
C VAL A 208 6.45 -12.52 -0.99
N TYR A 209 7.72 -12.59 -0.64
CA TYR A 209 8.21 -12.72 0.74
C TYR A 209 8.75 -11.37 1.22
N HIS A 210 8.27 -10.86 2.34
CA HIS A 210 8.56 -9.51 2.85
C HIS A 210 9.31 -9.54 4.18
N LYS A 211 10.43 -8.80 4.26
CA LYS A 211 11.30 -8.71 5.45
C LYS A 211 10.84 -7.60 6.41
N LEU A 212 9.64 -7.57 6.84
CA LEU A 212 9.06 -6.52 7.70
C LEU A 212 10.08 -5.79 8.60
N LYS A 213 9.84 -4.51 8.91
CA LYS A 213 10.67 -3.63 9.75
C LYS A 213 11.99 -3.14 9.10
N ALA A 214 12.16 -3.33 7.81
CA ALA A 214 13.37 -2.88 7.13
C ALA A 214 13.41 -1.37 6.89
N SER A 215 12.25 -0.74 6.67
CA SER A 215 12.12 0.71 6.45
C SER A 215 10.77 1.19 6.95
N GLY A 216 10.76 2.16 7.85
CA GLY A 216 9.54 2.91 8.15
C GLY A 216 8.80 2.53 9.43
N GLY A 217 9.51 2.45 10.54
CA GLY A 217 8.92 2.37 11.88
C GLY A 217 9.09 3.66 12.69
N GLY A 218 8.72 3.59 13.97
CA GLY A 218 8.98 4.62 14.98
C GLY A 218 8.14 5.89 14.84
N ALA A 219 8.67 6.99 15.35
CA ALA A 219 7.94 8.25 15.46
C ALA A 219 7.53 8.85 14.11
N THR A 220 8.33 8.66 13.04
CA THR A 220 8.01 9.17 11.71
C THR A 220 6.78 8.49 11.14
N ALA A 221 6.74 7.16 11.14
CA ALA A 221 5.58 6.40 10.70
C ALA A 221 4.34 6.77 11.52
N SER A 222 4.47 6.81 12.85
CA SER A 222 3.37 7.16 13.75
C SER A 222 2.78 8.56 13.49
N PHE A 223 3.60 9.52 13.08
CA PHE A 223 3.12 10.85 12.68
C PHE A 223 2.29 10.77 11.40
N TYR A 224 2.81 10.11 10.37
CA TYR A 224 2.11 10.01 9.09
C TYR A 224 0.83 9.16 9.22
N ASP A 225 0.84 8.07 9.97
CA ASP A 225 -0.35 7.28 10.25
C ASP A 225 -1.45 8.13 10.91
N GLY A 226 -1.11 8.86 11.95
CA GLY A 226 -2.06 9.75 12.63
C GLY A 226 -2.66 10.81 11.71
N ARG A 227 -1.85 11.39 10.80
CA ARG A 227 -2.26 12.41 9.85
C ARG A 227 -3.07 11.82 8.68
N ASN A 228 -2.54 10.78 8.06
CA ASN A 228 -3.03 10.27 6.78
C ASN A 228 -4.34 9.49 6.91
N ARG A 229 -4.62 8.91 8.08
CA ARG A 229 -5.95 8.36 8.41
C ARG A 229 -7.03 9.43 8.22
N ILE A 230 -6.81 10.65 8.73
CA ILE A 230 -7.74 11.78 8.57
C ILE A 230 -7.81 12.22 7.11
N TYR A 231 -6.67 12.32 6.42
CA TYR A 231 -6.59 12.69 5.02
C TYR A 231 -7.41 11.73 4.16
N THR A 232 -7.22 10.41 4.32
CA THR A 232 -7.93 9.38 3.57
C THR A 232 -9.45 9.48 3.77
N LEU A 233 -9.90 9.59 5.01
CA LEU A 233 -11.33 9.71 5.33
C LEU A 233 -11.94 10.98 4.73
N VAL A 234 -11.29 12.13 4.92
CA VAL A 234 -11.82 13.41 4.43
C VAL A 234 -11.82 13.46 2.91
N LYS A 235 -10.77 12.96 2.28
CA LYS A 235 -10.60 13.01 0.82
C LYS A 235 -11.48 12.02 0.09
N ASN A 236 -11.57 10.77 0.56
CA ASN A 236 -12.09 9.67 -0.24
C ASN A 236 -13.42 9.10 0.26
N TYR A 237 -13.64 9.05 1.59
CA TYR A 237 -14.75 8.29 2.16
C TYR A 237 -16.12 8.83 1.67
N PRO A 238 -16.97 8.01 0.98
CA PRO A 238 -18.19 8.49 0.35
C PRO A 238 -19.21 9.02 1.36
N PRO A 239 -20.02 10.05 0.98
CA PRO A 239 -21.04 10.61 1.88
C PRO A 239 -22.07 9.59 2.37
N ASP A 240 -22.39 8.59 1.54
CA ASP A 240 -23.36 7.55 1.87
C ASP A 240 -22.82 6.60 2.95
N LEU A 241 -21.55 6.15 2.80
CA LEU A 241 -20.86 5.36 3.82
C LEU A 241 -20.69 6.17 5.11
N TRP A 242 -20.36 7.47 4.99
CA TRP A 242 -20.29 8.36 6.15
C TRP A 242 -21.63 8.41 6.92
N ARG A 243 -22.76 8.59 6.24
CA ARG A 243 -24.09 8.60 6.88
C ARG A 243 -24.36 7.31 7.63
N LYS A 244 -23.95 6.17 7.06
CA LYS A 244 -24.19 4.84 7.64
C LYS A 244 -23.23 4.55 8.79
N TYR A 245 -21.93 4.78 8.62
CA TYR A 245 -20.87 4.32 9.53
C TYR A 245 -20.21 5.43 10.36
N ARG A 246 -20.73 6.65 10.37
CA ARG A 246 -20.11 7.79 11.08
C ARG A 246 -19.79 7.52 12.55
N ARG A 247 -20.60 6.70 13.24
CA ARG A 247 -20.38 6.34 14.64
C ARG A 247 -19.15 5.45 14.78
N ASP A 248 -18.99 4.51 13.87
CA ASP A 248 -17.85 3.59 13.85
C ASP A 248 -16.57 4.34 13.48
N VAL A 249 -16.64 5.22 12.47
CA VAL A 249 -15.52 6.10 12.09
C VAL A 249 -15.08 6.97 13.28
N TRP A 250 -16.01 7.64 13.96
CA TRP A 250 -15.66 8.45 15.12
C TRP A 250 -15.07 7.58 16.24
N ARG A 251 -15.64 6.40 16.52
CA ARG A 251 -15.12 5.46 17.51
C ARG A 251 -13.68 5.07 17.18
N GLY A 252 -13.39 4.64 15.94
CA GLY A 252 -12.06 4.24 15.50
C GLY A 252 -11.03 5.37 15.62
N GLN A 253 -11.40 6.59 15.21
CA GLN A 253 -10.51 7.76 15.36
C GLN A 253 -10.22 8.07 16.84
N TRP A 254 -11.25 8.08 17.70
CA TRP A 254 -11.09 8.33 19.13
C TRP A 254 -10.30 7.23 19.85
N GLN A 255 -10.45 5.96 19.48
CA GLN A 255 -9.66 4.86 20.04
C GLN A 255 -8.16 5.08 19.78
N GLY A 256 -7.78 5.47 18.55
CA GLY A 256 -6.38 5.79 18.22
C GLY A 256 -5.82 6.96 19.03
N VAL A 257 -6.59 8.05 19.14
CA VAL A 257 -6.21 9.21 19.95
C VAL A 257 -6.08 8.83 21.45
N TRP A 258 -7.03 8.06 21.96
CA TRP A 258 -7.05 7.66 23.36
C TRP A 258 -5.90 6.72 23.71
N ALA A 259 -5.56 5.77 22.81
CA ALA A 259 -4.39 4.93 22.95
C ALA A 259 -3.10 5.75 23.01
N ALA A 260 -2.94 6.72 22.09
CA ALA A 260 -1.79 7.62 22.08
C ALA A 260 -1.72 8.51 23.34
N LEU A 261 -2.87 8.99 23.85
CA LEU A 261 -2.91 9.76 25.12
C LEU A 261 -2.50 8.93 26.32
N ARG A 262 -2.93 7.65 26.41
CA ARG A 262 -2.51 6.74 27.50
C ARG A 262 -1.00 6.51 27.49
N MET A 263 -0.40 6.47 26.32
CA MET A 263 1.04 6.23 26.11
C MET A 263 1.84 7.53 25.81
N TRP A 264 1.33 8.70 26.15
CA TRP A 264 1.84 10.02 25.75
C TRP A 264 3.33 10.27 26.06
N ARG A 265 3.91 9.49 27.01
CA ARG A 265 5.35 9.56 27.33
C ARG A 265 6.22 8.95 26.22
N GLY A 266 5.69 8.04 25.40
CA GLY A 266 6.39 7.44 24.25
C GLY A 266 6.57 8.44 23.09
N ALA A 267 7.67 8.32 22.37
CA ALA A 267 7.98 9.20 21.22
C ALA A 267 6.95 9.00 20.08
N GLU A 268 6.56 7.77 19.83
CA GLU A 268 5.59 7.41 18.79
C GLU A 268 4.19 7.92 19.12
N ALA A 269 3.75 7.78 20.39
CA ALA A 269 2.46 8.29 20.82
C ALA A 269 2.35 9.82 20.67
N ARG A 270 3.42 10.54 21.04
CA ARG A 270 3.48 11.99 20.80
C ARG A 270 3.49 12.34 19.30
N ALA A 271 4.16 11.53 18.49
CA ALA A 271 4.19 11.70 17.04
C ALA A 271 2.80 11.46 16.44
N THR A 272 2.08 10.41 16.87
CA THR A 272 0.67 10.16 16.48
C THR A 272 -0.21 11.37 16.80
N LEU A 273 -0.14 11.91 18.03
CA LEU A 273 -0.95 13.07 18.42
C LEU A 273 -0.62 14.31 17.56
N ARG A 274 0.66 14.56 17.28
CA ARG A 274 1.07 15.64 16.35
C ARG A 274 0.54 15.38 14.94
N GLY A 275 0.58 14.13 14.47
CA GLY A 275 0.01 13.72 13.21
C GLY A 275 -1.49 13.98 13.13
N VAL A 276 -2.24 13.64 14.17
CA VAL A 276 -3.69 13.92 14.27
C VAL A 276 -3.96 15.42 14.16
N ILE A 277 -3.20 16.26 14.88
CA ILE A 277 -3.34 17.71 14.79
C ILE A 277 -3.05 18.20 13.36
N ALA A 278 -1.96 17.75 12.75
CA ALA A 278 -1.62 18.08 11.37
C ALA A 278 -2.70 17.61 10.39
N GLY A 279 -3.29 16.42 10.63
CA GLY A 279 -4.41 15.90 9.85
C GLY A 279 -5.64 16.81 9.90
N VAL A 280 -5.99 17.27 11.09
CA VAL A 280 -7.11 18.22 11.28
C VAL A 280 -6.85 19.54 10.57
N LEU A 281 -5.63 20.10 10.70
CA LEU A 281 -5.24 21.32 10.00
C LEU A 281 -5.25 21.18 8.48
N GLY A 282 -4.97 19.98 7.95
CA GLY A 282 -4.98 19.68 6.51
C GLY A 282 -6.38 19.44 5.92
N ILE A 283 -7.46 19.36 6.73
CA ILE A 283 -8.83 19.11 6.26
C ILE A 283 -9.26 20.03 5.10
N PRO A 284 -9.00 21.35 5.11
CA PRO A 284 -9.40 22.22 4.00
C PRO A 284 -8.77 21.82 2.65
N ALA A 285 -7.50 21.40 2.66
CA ALA A 285 -6.81 20.92 1.46
C ALA A 285 -7.44 19.62 0.95
N MET A 286 -7.67 18.65 1.83
CA MET A 286 -8.29 17.36 1.47
C MET A 286 -9.73 17.53 0.97
N ARG A 287 -10.51 18.46 1.53
CA ARG A 287 -11.85 18.80 1.03
C ARG A 287 -11.83 19.35 -0.40
N ARG A 288 -10.80 20.12 -0.77
CA ARG A 288 -10.63 20.58 -2.17
C ARG A 288 -10.37 19.42 -3.11
N LYS A 289 -9.48 18.50 -2.73
CA LYS A 289 -9.16 17.28 -3.50
C LYS A 289 -10.36 16.32 -3.59
N ARG A 290 -11.21 16.28 -2.58
CA ARG A 290 -12.42 15.44 -2.53
C ARG A 290 -13.39 15.69 -3.67
N LYS A 291 -13.63 16.96 -4.05
CA LYS A 291 -14.66 17.32 -5.05
C LYS A 291 -14.51 16.57 -6.37
N PRO A 292 -13.35 16.61 -7.06
CA PRO A 292 -13.19 15.87 -8.32
C PRO A 292 -13.25 14.35 -8.13
N ILE A 293 -12.81 13.82 -6.99
CA ILE A 293 -12.86 12.38 -6.71
C ILE A 293 -14.29 11.90 -6.61
N GLN A 294 -15.12 12.56 -5.81
CA GLN A 294 -16.53 12.17 -5.63
C GLN A 294 -17.36 12.40 -6.92
N ALA A 295 -17.02 13.42 -7.72
CA ALA A 295 -17.66 13.67 -9.00
C ALA A 295 -17.39 12.57 -10.05
N ARG A 296 -16.27 11.86 -9.93
CA ARG A 296 -15.91 10.72 -10.80
C ARG A 296 -16.52 9.40 -10.35
N ARG A 297 -17.27 9.36 -9.26
CA ARG A 297 -17.83 8.12 -8.72
C ARG A 297 -18.77 7.45 -9.73
N LYS A 298 -18.44 6.22 -10.12
CA LYS A 298 -19.20 5.36 -11.04
C LYS A 298 -19.88 4.19 -10.32
N VAL A 299 -19.54 3.93 -9.04
CA VAL A 299 -19.99 2.74 -8.30
C VAL A 299 -21.15 3.05 -7.37
N ALA A 300 -22.09 2.10 -7.28
CA ALA A 300 -23.21 2.16 -6.37
C ALA A 300 -22.78 1.95 -4.91
N LEU A 301 -23.57 2.45 -3.95
CA LEU A 301 -23.34 2.23 -2.53
C LEU A 301 -23.31 0.74 -2.19
N ALA A 302 -24.22 -0.07 -2.74
CA ALA A 302 -24.28 -1.50 -2.47
C ALA A 302 -22.95 -2.24 -2.78
N TYR A 303 -22.25 -1.82 -3.85
CA TYR A 303 -20.93 -2.39 -4.15
C TYR A 303 -19.88 -2.01 -3.10
N LEU A 304 -19.87 -0.75 -2.66
CA LEU A 304 -18.93 -0.30 -1.63
C LEU A 304 -19.20 -0.99 -0.28
N GLU A 305 -20.48 -1.23 0.04
CA GLU A 305 -20.86 -1.96 1.26
C GLU A 305 -20.41 -3.42 1.26
N GLN A 306 -20.36 -4.08 0.10
CA GLN A 306 -19.84 -5.44 -0.02
C GLN A 306 -18.33 -5.53 0.30
N LEU A 307 -17.58 -4.42 0.13
CA LEU A 307 -16.16 -4.36 0.45
C LEU A 307 -15.90 -4.03 1.93
N VAL A 308 -16.93 -3.57 2.66
CA VAL A 308 -16.80 -3.26 4.09
C VAL A 308 -16.95 -4.56 4.89
N THR A 309 -15.86 -4.98 5.50
CA THR A 309 -15.80 -6.19 6.33
C THR A 309 -16.24 -5.86 7.75
N PRO A 310 -17.29 -6.52 8.29
CA PRO A 310 -17.71 -6.27 9.66
C PRO A 310 -16.63 -6.70 10.67
N PRO A 311 -16.47 -5.99 11.81
CA PRO A 311 -15.41 -6.27 12.78
C PRO A 311 -15.42 -7.71 13.34
N HIS A 312 -16.59 -8.33 13.45
CA HIS A 312 -16.72 -9.72 13.92
C HIS A 312 -16.18 -10.75 12.92
N ALA A 313 -16.05 -10.40 11.65
CA ALA A 313 -15.46 -11.26 10.62
C ALA A 313 -13.93 -11.17 10.57
N ILE A 314 -13.32 -10.31 11.41
CA ILE A 314 -11.86 -10.17 11.53
C ILE A 314 -11.45 -10.98 12.76
N PRO A 315 -10.52 -11.95 12.65
CA PRO A 315 -9.99 -12.69 13.79
C PRO A 315 -9.48 -11.76 14.90
N GLU A 316 -9.67 -12.13 16.17
CA GLU A 316 -9.37 -11.27 17.32
C GLU A 316 -7.89 -10.88 17.36
N GLN A 317 -7.00 -11.81 17.07
CA GLN A 317 -5.55 -11.61 16.93
C GLN A 317 -5.18 -10.53 15.89
N ASN A 318 -6.02 -10.34 14.86
CA ASN A 318 -5.81 -9.37 13.80
C ASN A 318 -6.39 -7.99 14.13
N ARG A 319 -7.31 -7.90 15.12
CA ARG A 319 -7.85 -6.61 15.59
C ARG A 319 -6.86 -5.85 16.46
N GLU A 320 -6.02 -6.57 17.19
CA GLU A 320 -5.04 -5.98 18.10
C GLU A 320 -3.71 -5.65 17.44
N SER A 321 -3.41 -6.25 16.27
CA SER A 321 -2.13 -6.08 15.56
C SER A 321 -1.83 -4.62 15.16
N TRP A 322 -2.85 -3.78 15.01
CA TRP A 322 -2.71 -2.34 14.75
C TRP A 322 -2.31 -1.52 15.98
N ILE A 323 -2.54 -2.05 17.18
CA ILE A 323 -2.17 -1.40 18.44
C ILE A 323 -0.78 -1.86 18.88
N MET A 324 -0.36 -3.08 18.50
CA MET A 324 0.82 -3.77 19.03
C MET A 324 1.99 -3.94 18.05
N ASN A 325 1.91 -3.49 16.80
CA ASN A 325 3.05 -3.53 15.86
C ASN A 325 4.18 -2.53 16.19
N ARG A 326 4.47 -2.33 17.46
CA ARG A 326 5.41 -1.32 17.97
C ARG A 326 6.52 -1.87 18.87
N ASP A 327 6.72 -3.19 18.87
CA ASP A 327 7.88 -3.80 19.55
C ASP A 327 8.91 -4.31 18.56
#